data_8c42ccdedaec7dc87e30f1ac55f556aa
#
_entry.id   8c42ccdedaec7dc87e30f1ac55f556aa
#
_cell.length_a   1.000
_cell.length_b   1.000
_cell.length_c   1.000
_cell.angle_alpha   90.00
_cell.angle_beta   90.00
_cell.angle_gamma   90.00
#
_symmetry.space_group_name_H-M   'P 1'
#
loop_
_entity.id
_entity.type
_entity.pdbx_description
1 polymer ?
#
loop_
_entity_poly.entity_id
_entity_poly.type
_entity_poly.pdbx_seq_one_letter_code
_entity_poly.pdbx_strand_id
1 'polypeptide(L)'
;NCKASKEEIAKSLEGSWAEDHLFELEQAFDLYNFIQEQVNKCDRQIEMHLIRYRAKLDHPSDDNFQRCKKKIGKKNAVDFDVEKYAFDIWKVNIMAIPGMSAISLLQLIGELGHNFADKFETCHSFCSWLNLVPNNKVSGGKLLSSKVPKKTNICGQVFRLCANSLKRNKTTLGYYFRRIQSRCGYSQAIVATAHKIAKIFFTMIKNRTEYDESETGINERDLLERKITMTQRRLDKLNRQLEVALV
;
A
#
# COMPACT_ATOMS: atom_id res chain seq x y z
N ASN A 1 20.46 4.47 -10.73
CA ASN A 1 20.29 5.86 -11.19
C ASN A 1 21.60 6.28 -11.83
N CYS A 2 21.64 6.29 -13.16
CA CYS A 2 22.75 6.84 -13.92
C CYS A 2 22.73 8.37 -13.76
N LYS A 3 23.89 8.97 -13.43
CA LYS A 3 24.05 10.42 -13.29
C LYS A 3 24.61 11.07 -14.57
N ALA A 4 25.01 10.24 -15.55
CA ALA A 4 25.55 10.69 -16.82
C ALA A 4 24.47 11.38 -17.68
N SER A 5 24.89 12.35 -18.49
CA SER A 5 24.04 13.01 -19.47
C SER A 5 23.61 12.03 -20.60
N LYS A 6 22.58 12.39 -21.37
CA LYS A 6 22.17 11.55 -22.50
C LYS A 6 23.27 11.42 -23.55
N GLU A 7 24.05 12.50 -23.77
CA GLU A 7 25.18 12.53 -24.70
C GLU A 7 26.33 11.63 -24.23
N GLU A 8 26.64 11.62 -22.93
CA GLU A 8 27.65 10.72 -22.36
C GLU A 8 27.23 9.25 -22.46
N ILE A 9 25.93 8.97 -22.22
CA ILE A 9 25.38 7.62 -22.40
C ILE A 9 25.47 7.19 -23.86
N ALA A 10 25.07 8.08 -24.80
CA ALA A 10 25.14 7.79 -26.24
C ALA A 10 26.58 7.48 -26.68
N LYS A 11 27.54 8.32 -26.29
CA LYS A 11 28.97 8.08 -26.58
C LYS A 11 29.50 6.76 -25.97
N SER A 12 29.02 6.37 -24.79
CA SER A 12 29.44 5.10 -24.19
C SER A 12 28.87 3.87 -24.89
N LEU A 13 27.87 4.05 -25.76
CA LEU A 13 27.28 3.02 -26.59
C LEU A 13 27.90 2.97 -28.01
N GLU A 14 28.80 3.89 -28.37
CA GLU A 14 29.55 3.83 -29.61
C GLU A 14 30.53 2.66 -29.56
N GLY A 15 30.54 1.81 -30.59
CA GLY A 15 31.41 0.65 -30.65
C GLY A 15 31.16 -0.20 -31.89
N SER A 16 31.95 -1.23 -32.05
CA SER A 16 31.78 -2.23 -33.10
C SER A 16 30.88 -3.35 -32.59
N TRP A 17 29.65 -3.39 -33.05
CA TRP A 17 28.65 -4.38 -32.66
C TRP A 17 28.44 -5.38 -33.80
N ALA A 18 28.23 -6.67 -33.44
CA ALA A 18 27.84 -7.67 -34.42
C ALA A 18 26.39 -7.37 -34.91
N GLU A 19 26.17 -7.57 -36.21
CA GLU A 19 24.86 -7.30 -36.85
C GLU A 19 23.72 -8.07 -36.19
N ASP A 20 23.96 -9.30 -35.77
CA ASP A 20 23.00 -10.16 -35.07
C ASP A 20 22.51 -9.52 -33.77
N HIS A 21 23.43 -8.93 -32.97
CA HIS A 21 23.07 -8.27 -31.71
C HIS A 21 22.31 -6.95 -31.95
N LEU A 22 22.64 -6.24 -33.03
CA LEU A 22 21.91 -5.02 -33.39
C LEU A 22 20.48 -5.35 -33.82
N PHE A 23 20.31 -6.44 -34.60
CA PHE A 23 19.00 -6.91 -35.00
C PHE A 23 18.14 -7.32 -33.79
N GLU A 24 18.70 -8.09 -32.83
CA GLU A 24 18.01 -8.48 -31.60
C GLU A 24 17.59 -7.25 -30.77
N LEU A 25 18.49 -6.26 -30.66
CA LEU A 25 18.21 -5.02 -29.93
C LEU A 25 17.09 -4.21 -30.59
N GLU A 26 17.10 -4.11 -31.91
CA GLU A 26 16.06 -3.41 -32.68
C GLU A 26 14.70 -4.08 -32.49
N GLN A 27 14.62 -5.40 -32.60
CA GLN A 27 13.39 -6.17 -32.37
C GLN A 27 12.87 -5.96 -30.93
N ALA A 28 13.76 -6.00 -29.91
CA ALA A 28 13.39 -5.78 -28.52
C ALA A 28 12.90 -4.35 -28.29
N PHE A 29 13.52 -3.37 -28.93
CA PHE A 29 13.14 -1.97 -28.82
C PHE A 29 11.81 -1.67 -29.51
N ASP A 30 11.55 -2.24 -30.67
CA ASP A 30 10.29 -2.11 -31.39
C ASP A 30 9.13 -2.74 -30.60
N LEU A 31 9.36 -3.93 -30.04
CA LEU A 31 8.39 -4.57 -29.14
C LEU A 31 8.12 -3.71 -27.89
N TYR A 32 9.14 -3.14 -27.30
CA TYR A 32 9.00 -2.24 -26.17
C TYR A 32 8.13 -1.02 -26.52
N ASN A 33 8.42 -0.37 -27.64
CA ASN A 33 7.67 0.79 -28.12
C ASN A 33 6.21 0.45 -28.42
N PHE A 34 5.99 -0.68 -29.08
CA PHE A 34 4.63 -1.19 -29.33
C PHE A 34 3.85 -1.41 -28.05
N ILE A 35 4.45 -2.08 -27.05
CA ILE A 35 3.81 -2.31 -25.75
C ILE A 35 3.50 -0.98 -25.05
N GLN A 36 4.42 -0.01 -25.07
CA GLN A 36 4.19 1.31 -24.48
C GLN A 36 3.01 2.03 -25.14
N GLU A 37 2.88 1.94 -26.46
CA GLU A 37 1.73 2.51 -27.16
C GLU A 37 0.40 1.83 -26.74
N GLN A 38 0.39 0.48 -26.58
CA GLN A 38 -0.80 -0.22 -26.11
C GLN A 38 -1.15 0.17 -24.66
N VAL A 39 -0.16 0.32 -23.77
CA VAL A 39 -0.38 0.82 -22.40
C VAL A 39 -1.02 2.21 -22.44
N ASN A 40 -0.49 3.14 -23.24
CA ASN A 40 -1.06 4.49 -23.37
C ASN A 40 -2.51 4.45 -23.90
N LYS A 41 -2.84 3.55 -24.82
CA LYS A 41 -4.22 3.36 -25.29
C LYS A 41 -5.14 2.86 -24.16
N CYS A 42 -4.67 1.91 -23.34
CA CYS A 42 -5.40 1.43 -22.17
C CYS A 42 -5.63 2.56 -21.16
N ASP A 43 -4.60 3.34 -20.85
CA ASP A 43 -4.69 4.46 -19.91
C ASP A 43 -5.75 5.47 -20.33
N ARG A 44 -5.78 5.85 -21.62
CA ARG A 44 -6.81 6.74 -22.18
C ARG A 44 -8.22 6.15 -22.05
N GLN A 45 -8.40 4.85 -22.28
CA GLN A 45 -9.69 4.19 -22.11
C GLN A 45 -10.13 4.17 -20.65
N ILE A 46 -9.21 3.88 -19.72
CA ILE A 46 -9.48 3.93 -18.29
C ILE A 46 -9.92 5.35 -17.88
N GLU A 47 -9.19 6.39 -18.32
CA GLU A 47 -9.56 7.76 -18.02
C GLU A 47 -10.95 8.13 -18.56
N MET A 48 -11.27 7.77 -19.82
CA MET A 48 -12.60 7.98 -20.38
C MET A 48 -13.71 7.29 -19.56
N HIS A 49 -13.44 6.07 -19.05
CA HIS A 49 -14.37 5.38 -18.17
C HIS A 49 -14.55 6.12 -16.84
N LEU A 50 -13.47 6.63 -16.24
CA LEU A 50 -13.54 7.41 -15.01
C LEU A 50 -14.31 8.72 -15.20
N ILE A 51 -14.13 9.43 -16.32
CA ILE A 51 -14.88 10.64 -16.68
C ILE A 51 -16.38 10.32 -16.77
N ARG A 52 -16.74 9.26 -17.51
CA ARG A 52 -18.14 8.82 -17.64
C ARG A 52 -18.73 8.38 -16.30
N TYR A 53 -17.93 7.71 -15.49
CA TYR A 53 -18.34 7.26 -14.17
C TYR A 53 -18.60 8.45 -13.24
N ARG A 54 -17.68 9.42 -13.21
CA ARG A 54 -17.84 10.68 -12.48
C ARG A 54 -19.10 11.45 -12.89
N ALA A 55 -19.38 11.54 -14.20
CA ALA A 55 -20.56 12.24 -14.71
C ALA A 55 -21.89 11.62 -14.28
N LYS A 56 -21.88 10.35 -13.87
CA LYS A 56 -23.08 9.65 -13.32
C LYS A 56 -23.24 9.83 -11.81
N LEU A 57 -22.25 10.40 -11.14
CA LEU A 57 -22.34 10.69 -9.71
C LEU A 57 -23.05 12.04 -9.55
N ASP A 58 -24.21 12.06 -8.91
CA ASP A 58 -25.01 13.27 -8.62
C ASP A 58 -24.36 14.22 -7.59
N HIS A 59 -23.04 14.30 -7.59
CA HIS A 59 -22.29 15.12 -6.64
C HIS A 59 -21.55 16.23 -7.35
N PRO A 60 -21.74 17.51 -6.93
CA PRO A 60 -20.96 18.61 -7.46
C PRO A 60 -19.46 18.36 -7.22
N SER A 61 -18.64 18.83 -8.16
CA SER A 61 -17.18 18.85 -7.97
C SER A 61 -16.86 19.64 -6.70
N ASP A 62 -16.34 18.96 -5.69
CA ASP A 62 -15.93 19.60 -4.46
C ASP A 62 -14.58 20.29 -4.72
N ASP A 63 -14.53 21.63 -4.63
CA ASP A 63 -13.31 22.42 -4.84
C ASP A 63 -12.31 22.27 -3.68
N ASN A 64 -12.66 21.52 -2.64
CA ASN A 64 -11.82 21.29 -1.45
C ASN A 64 -10.74 20.23 -1.62
N PHE A 65 -10.50 19.74 -2.83
CA PHE A 65 -9.45 18.74 -3.07
C PHE A 65 -8.07 19.31 -2.76
N GLN A 66 -7.38 18.71 -1.80
CA GLN A 66 -5.97 18.97 -1.50
C GLN A 66 -5.13 17.76 -1.90
N ARG A 67 -4.19 17.98 -2.82
CA ARG A 67 -3.28 16.92 -3.25
C ARG A 67 -2.36 16.47 -2.12
N CYS A 68 -2.18 15.17 -2.01
CA CYS A 68 -1.24 14.62 -1.04
C CYS A 68 0.20 15.01 -1.36
N LYS A 69 0.97 15.46 -0.35
CA LYS A 69 2.38 15.87 -0.49
C LYS A 69 3.35 14.70 -0.73
N LYS A 70 2.87 13.49 -0.99
CA LYS A 70 3.72 12.32 -1.24
C LYS A 70 4.43 12.44 -2.59
N LYS A 71 5.71 12.06 -2.62
CA LYS A 71 6.42 11.84 -3.88
C LYS A 71 5.85 10.61 -4.57
N ILE A 72 5.14 10.81 -5.67
CA ILE A 72 4.64 9.73 -6.52
C ILE A 72 5.82 9.26 -7.39
N GLY A 73 6.12 7.96 -7.36
CA GLY A 73 7.12 7.40 -8.25
C GLY A 73 6.65 7.47 -9.69
N LYS A 74 7.50 7.98 -10.60
CA LYS A 74 7.15 8.11 -12.02
C LYS A 74 7.12 6.78 -12.77
N LYS A 75 7.72 5.74 -12.21
CA LYS A 75 7.76 4.40 -12.84
C LYS A 75 6.35 3.78 -12.79
N ASN A 76 5.83 3.42 -13.94
CA ASN A 76 4.47 2.89 -14.12
C ASN A 76 3.37 3.88 -13.66
N ALA A 77 3.64 5.18 -13.70
CA ALA A 77 2.61 6.18 -13.46
C ALA A 77 1.72 6.28 -14.71
N VAL A 78 0.42 6.42 -14.49
CA VAL A 78 -0.53 6.78 -15.55
C VAL A 78 -0.47 8.28 -15.82
N ASP A 79 -0.84 8.72 -17.04
CA ASP A 79 -0.72 10.11 -17.47
C ASP A 79 -1.84 11.03 -16.94
N PHE A 80 -2.80 10.49 -16.19
CA PHE A 80 -3.93 11.25 -15.65
C PHE A 80 -3.96 11.27 -14.12
N ASP A 81 -4.74 12.19 -13.55
CA ASP A 81 -4.80 12.45 -12.10
C ASP A 81 -5.75 11.49 -11.36
N VAL A 82 -5.25 10.30 -11.05
CA VAL A 82 -6.00 9.27 -10.32
C VAL A 82 -6.44 9.73 -8.93
N GLU A 83 -5.62 10.56 -8.26
CA GLU A 83 -5.93 11.04 -6.91
C GLU A 83 -7.18 11.91 -6.92
N LYS A 84 -7.31 12.79 -7.91
CA LYS A 84 -8.49 13.63 -8.10
C LYS A 84 -9.74 12.79 -8.42
N TYR A 85 -9.63 11.82 -9.33
CA TYR A 85 -10.75 10.92 -9.63
C TYR A 85 -11.20 10.13 -8.40
N ALA A 86 -10.26 9.61 -7.59
CA ALA A 86 -10.58 8.88 -6.37
C ALA A 86 -11.27 9.80 -5.34
N PHE A 87 -10.81 11.04 -5.20
CA PHE A 87 -11.46 12.04 -4.35
C PHE A 87 -12.87 12.39 -4.83
N ASP A 88 -13.05 12.61 -6.12
CA ASP A 88 -14.38 12.89 -6.71
C ASP A 88 -15.37 11.74 -6.44
N ILE A 89 -14.89 10.49 -6.43
CA ILE A 89 -15.71 9.29 -6.21
C ILE A 89 -16.02 9.08 -4.72
N TRP A 90 -15.03 9.17 -3.84
CA TRP A 90 -15.17 8.80 -2.43
C TRP A 90 -15.23 9.99 -1.48
N LYS A 91 -14.99 11.23 -1.97
CA LYS A 91 -15.02 12.48 -1.19
C LYS A 91 -14.06 12.54 -0.01
N VAL A 92 -13.00 11.73 -0.04
CA VAL A 92 -11.89 11.74 0.93
C VAL A 92 -10.58 11.42 0.22
N ASN A 93 -9.46 11.98 0.70
CA ASN A 93 -8.16 11.75 0.10
C ASN A 93 -7.54 10.42 0.58
N ILE A 94 -7.86 9.34 -0.12
CA ILE A 94 -7.34 7.99 0.17
C ILE A 94 -5.83 7.88 -0.08
N MET A 95 -5.27 8.70 -0.97
CA MET A 95 -3.83 8.71 -1.22
C MET A 95 -3.03 9.12 0.03
N ALA A 96 -3.64 9.81 0.98
CA ALA A 96 -3.02 10.17 2.25
C ALA A 96 -2.61 8.94 3.08
N ILE A 97 -3.30 7.81 2.94
CA ILE A 97 -2.95 6.56 3.64
C ILE A 97 -1.56 6.09 3.22
N PRO A 98 -0.61 5.85 4.17
CA PRO A 98 0.69 5.30 3.84
C PRO A 98 0.59 3.95 3.10
N GLY A 99 1.38 3.81 2.02
CA GLY A 99 1.40 2.60 1.19
C GLY A 99 0.41 2.59 0.03
N MET A 100 -0.56 3.50 -0.02
CA MET A 100 -1.42 3.66 -1.19
C MET A 100 -0.66 4.27 -2.38
N SER A 101 -0.97 3.78 -3.58
CA SER A 101 -0.45 4.27 -4.86
C SER A 101 -1.59 4.54 -5.83
N ALA A 102 -1.33 5.31 -6.90
CA ALA A 102 -2.31 5.56 -7.95
C ALA A 102 -2.89 4.27 -8.55
N ILE A 103 -2.05 3.29 -8.84
CA ILE A 103 -2.49 1.99 -9.37
C ILE A 103 -3.36 1.24 -8.36
N SER A 104 -3.00 1.29 -7.06
CA SER A 104 -3.84 0.70 -6.01
C SER A 104 -5.22 1.34 -5.97
N LEU A 105 -5.30 2.67 -6.11
CA LEU A 105 -6.58 3.38 -6.18
C LEU A 105 -7.40 2.99 -7.39
N LEU A 106 -6.79 2.91 -8.58
CA LEU A 106 -7.50 2.48 -9.79
C LEU A 106 -8.09 1.09 -9.66
N GLN A 107 -7.32 0.13 -9.13
CA GLN A 107 -7.81 -1.22 -8.89
C GLN A 107 -8.97 -1.24 -7.88
N LEU A 108 -8.87 -0.46 -6.80
CA LEU A 108 -9.95 -0.38 -5.81
C LEU A 108 -11.20 0.32 -6.37
N ILE A 109 -11.06 1.36 -7.20
CA ILE A 109 -12.19 2.02 -7.86
C ILE A 109 -12.93 1.03 -8.78
N GLY A 110 -12.18 0.28 -9.60
CA GLY A 110 -12.74 -0.68 -10.53
C GLY A 110 -13.51 -1.81 -9.86
N GLU A 111 -13.04 -2.29 -8.71
CA GLU A 111 -13.65 -3.43 -8.00
C GLU A 111 -14.75 -3.03 -7.02
N LEU A 112 -14.59 -1.91 -6.33
CA LEU A 112 -15.49 -1.51 -5.24
C LEU A 112 -16.61 -0.58 -5.70
N GLY A 113 -16.29 0.36 -6.60
CA GLY A 113 -17.22 1.43 -6.99
C GLY A 113 -17.39 2.50 -5.90
N HIS A 114 -18.33 3.44 -6.11
CA HIS A 114 -18.53 4.58 -5.22
C HIS A 114 -19.28 4.23 -3.92
N ASN A 115 -20.22 3.31 -4.00
CA ASN A 115 -21.17 2.99 -2.91
C ASN A 115 -20.83 1.69 -2.17
N PHE A 116 -19.57 1.23 -2.25
CA PHE A 116 -19.21 -0.05 -1.62
C PHE A 116 -19.40 -0.03 -0.10
N ALA A 117 -19.17 1.13 0.54
CA ALA A 117 -19.31 1.26 1.99
C ALA A 117 -20.73 1.02 2.50
N ASP A 118 -21.73 1.23 1.64
CA ASP A 118 -23.15 0.97 1.97
C ASP A 118 -23.51 -0.52 1.87
N LYS A 119 -22.71 -1.27 1.09
CA LYS A 119 -22.90 -2.74 0.93
C LYS A 119 -22.42 -3.53 2.13
N PHE A 120 -21.64 -2.91 3.02
CA PHE A 120 -21.10 -3.56 4.20
C PHE A 120 -21.62 -2.87 5.46
N GLU A 121 -22.32 -3.61 6.30
CA GLU A 121 -22.84 -3.11 7.56
C GLU A 121 -21.70 -2.64 8.49
N THR A 122 -20.65 -3.43 8.58
CA THR A 122 -19.51 -3.17 9.45
C THR A 122 -18.17 -3.24 8.73
N CYS A 123 -17.18 -2.56 9.28
CA CYS A 123 -15.79 -2.67 8.84
C CYS A 123 -15.26 -4.12 8.93
N HIS A 124 -15.77 -4.92 9.90
CA HIS A 124 -15.39 -6.32 10.06
C HIS A 124 -15.89 -7.17 8.88
N SER A 125 -17.14 -6.97 8.43
CA SER A 125 -17.70 -7.65 7.27
C SER A 125 -16.92 -7.34 6.00
N PHE A 126 -16.53 -6.07 5.80
CA PHE A 126 -15.65 -5.67 4.69
C PHE A 126 -14.28 -6.36 4.75
N CYS A 127 -13.61 -6.34 5.89
CA CYS A 127 -12.31 -7.01 6.06
C CYS A 127 -12.41 -8.54 5.91
N SER A 128 -13.51 -9.14 6.29
CA SER A 128 -13.79 -10.56 6.09
C SER A 128 -13.96 -10.90 4.60
N TRP A 129 -14.72 -10.07 3.88
CA TRP A 129 -14.87 -10.19 2.42
C TRP A 129 -13.54 -10.07 1.69
N LEU A 130 -12.63 -9.19 2.16
CA LEU A 130 -11.26 -9.05 1.64
C LEU A 130 -10.35 -10.26 1.92
N ASN A 131 -10.81 -11.26 2.67
CA ASN A 131 -9.99 -12.36 3.16
C ASN A 131 -8.75 -11.88 3.97
N LEU A 132 -8.94 -10.87 4.81
CA LEU A 132 -7.91 -10.33 5.70
C LEU A 132 -8.15 -10.70 7.17
N VAL A 133 -9.25 -11.37 7.47
CA VAL A 133 -9.59 -11.85 8.82
C VAL A 133 -9.25 -13.33 8.93
N PRO A 134 -8.58 -13.76 10.03
CA PRO A 134 -8.28 -15.17 10.25
C PRO A 134 -9.57 -15.96 10.51
N ASN A 135 -9.64 -17.16 9.90
CA ASN A 135 -10.70 -18.12 10.19
C ASN A 135 -10.25 -19.01 11.35
N ASN A 136 -10.62 -18.61 12.55
CA ASN A 136 -10.23 -19.33 13.77
C ASN A 136 -11.01 -20.63 13.90
N LYS A 137 -10.30 -21.76 13.91
CA LYS A 137 -10.85 -23.07 14.23
C LYS A 137 -10.56 -23.38 15.70
N VAL A 138 -11.60 -23.53 16.50
CA VAL A 138 -11.50 -23.82 17.93
C VAL A 138 -12.16 -25.17 18.19
N SER A 139 -11.53 -26.03 19.00
CA SER A 139 -12.11 -27.27 19.51
C SER A 139 -11.66 -27.47 20.97
N GLY A 140 -12.61 -27.83 21.83
CA GLY A 140 -12.35 -28.01 23.28
C GLY A 140 -11.73 -26.78 23.95
N GLY A 141 -12.11 -25.56 23.53
CA GLY A 141 -11.53 -24.31 24.05
C GLY A 141 -10.12 -23.97 23.54
N LYS A 142 -9.49 -24.84 22.71
CA LYS A 142 -8.15 -24.65 22.18
C LYS A 142 -8.22 -24.15 20.73
N LEU A 143 -7.43 -23.13 20.42
CA LEU A 143 -7.28 -22.61 19.04
C LEU A 143 -6.43 -23.59 18.21
N LEU A 144 -7.07 -24.31 17.27
CA LEU A 144 -6.40 -25.26 16.39
C LEU A 144 -5.75 -24.58 15.18
N SER A 145 -6.35 -23.52 14.67
CA SER A 145 -5.83 -22.79 13.51
C SER A 145 -6.39 -21.38 13.48
N SER A 146 -5.55 -20.41 13.10
CA SER A 146 -5.92 -19.01 12.83
C SER A 146 -5.48 -18.57 11.43
N LYS A 147 -5.55 -19.49 10.44
CA LYS A 147 -5.14 -19.20 9.07
C LYS A 147 -6.21 -18.36 8.37
N VAL A 148 -5.75 -17.42 7.57
CA VAL A 148 -6.61 -16.64 6.67
C VAL A 148 -7.06 -17.53 5.51
N PRO A 149 -8.32 -17.35 5.00
CA PRO A 149 -8.80 -18.10 3.83
C PRO A 149 -7.86 -17.96 2.62
N LYS A 150 -7.65 -19.05 1.88
CA LYS A 150 -6.80 -19.06 0.68
C LYS A 150 -7.49 -18.49 -0.57
N LYS A 151 -8.75 -18.06 -0.46
CA LYS A 151 -9.49 -17.46 -1.59
C LYS A 151 -8.79 -16.19 -2.06
N THR A 152 -8.63 -16.04 -3.37
CA THR A 152 -8.14 -14.83 -4.01
C THR A 152 -9.23 -13.77 -4.01
N ASN A 153 -8.88 -12.57 -3.53
CA ASN A 153 -9.68 -11.37 -3.63
C ASN A 153 -8.77 -10.26 -4.10
N ILE A 154 -9.08 -9.62 -5.22
CA ILE A 154 -8.24 -8.61 -5.87
C ILE A 154 -8.01 -7.43 -4.91
N CYS A 155 -9.07 -6.89 -4.30
CA CYS A 155 -8.94 -5.80 -3.32
C CYS A 155 -8.08 -6.21 -2.12
N GLY A 156 -8.26 -7.44 -1.63
CA GLY A 156 -7.45 -7.98 -0.54
C GLY A 156 -5.98 -8.10 -0.91
N GLN A 157 -5.66 -8.41 -2.18
CA GLN A 157 -4.28 -8.39 -2.68
C GLN A 157 -3.72 -6.98 -2.76
N VAL A 158 -4.51 -6.00 -3.23
CA VAL A 158 -4.11 -4.58 -3.24
C VAL A 158 -3.70 -4.13 -1.84
N PHE A 159 -4.52 -4.39 -0.81
CA PHE A 159 -4.17 -4.03 0.56
C PHE A 159 -2.92 -4.75 1.08
N ARG A 160 -2.68 -6.01 0.67
CA ARG A 160 -1.43 -6.72 1.01
C ARG A 160 -0.21 -6.11 0.33
N LEU A 161 -0.33 -5.66 -0.93
CA LEU A 161 0.73 -4.94 -1.64
C LEU A 161 1.04 -3.60 -0.97
N CYS A 162 0.00 -2.84 -0.59
CA CYS A 162 0.14 -1.61 0.18
C CYS A 162 0.87 -1.87 1.51
N ALA A 163 0.49 -2.92 2.24
CA ALA A 163 1.15 -3.29 3.48
C ALA A 163 2.63 -3.67 3.27
N ASN A 164 2.93 -4.40 2.20
CA ASN A 164 4.31 -4.80 1.87
C ASN A 164 5.22 -3.59 1.59
N SER A 165 4.69 -2.54 0.96
CA SER A 165 5.45 -1.31 0.67
C SER A 165 5.88 -0.56 1.94
N LEU A 166 5.21 -0.81 3.08
CA LEU A 166 5.47 -0.14 4.36
C LEU A 166 6.63 -0.73 5.16
N LYS A 167 7.23 -1.84 4.73
CA LYS A 167 8.30 -2.54 5.45
C LYS A 167 9.43 -1.60 5.94
N ARG A 168 9.86 -0.66 5.10
CA ARG A 168 10.93 0.32 5.39
C ARG A 168 10.41 1.74 5.66
N ASN A 169 9.11 1.93 5.70
CA ASN A 169 8.50 3.25 5.90
C ASN A 169 8.60 3.68 7.37
N LYS A 170 8.81 4.99 7.60
CA LYS A 170 8.90 5.59 8.95
C LYS A 170 7.55 6.06 9.51
N THR A 171 6.44 5.72 8.86
CA THR A 171 5.09 6.03 9.34
C THR A 171 4.65 5.08 10.46
N THR A 172 3.59 5.46 11.19
CA THR A 172 2.98 4.64 12.25
C THR A 172 2.59 3.26 11.76
N LEU A 173 2.08 3.13 10.53
CA LEU A 173 1.76 1.85 9.90
C LEU A 173 3.02 1.03 9.57
N GLY A 174 4.13 1.68 9.19
CA GLY A 174 5.42 1.01 8.99
C GLY A 174 6.00 0.48 10.31
N TYR A 175 5.87 1.23 11.41
CA TYR A 175 6.24 0.74 12.75
C TYR A 175 5.36 -0.42 13.19
N TYR A 176 4.05 -0.34 12.93
CA TYR A 176 3.12 -1.44 13.20
C TYR A 176 3.54 -2.71 12.45
N PHE A 177 3.85 -2.60 11.14
CA PHE A 177 4.32 -3.72 10.34
C PHE A 177 5.55 -4.39 10.96
N ARG A 178 6.62 -3.63 11.26
CA ARG A 178 7.86 -4.17 11.83
C ARG A 178 7.64 -4.80 13.21
N ARG A 179 6.77 -4.23 14.03
CA ARG A 179 6.41 -4.80 15.34
C ARG A 179 5.74 -6.17 15.21
N ILE A 180 4.82 -6.33 14.28
CA ILE A 180 4.18 -7.63 14.03
C ILE A 180 5.18 -8.60 13.41
N GLN A 181 6.00 -8.14 12.48
CA GLN A 181 7.02 -8.96 11.83
C GLN A 181 7.99 -9.57 12.83
N SER A 182 8.45 -8.81 13.82
CA SER A 182 9.38 -9.31 14.86
C SER A 182 8.77 -10.34 15.78
N ARG A 183 7.44 -10.37 15.94
CA ARG A 183 6.72 -11.31 16.84
C ARG A 183 6.18 -12.55 16.13
N CYS A 184 5.63 -12.36 14.95
CA CYS A 184 4.80 -13.36 14.27
C CYS A 184 5.34 -13.75 12.89
N GLY A 185 6.36 -13.05 12.39
CA GLY A 185 6.92 -13.28 11.06
C GLY A 185 6.30 -12.41 9.97
N TYR A 186 6.89 -12.51 8.79
CA TYR A 186 6.63 -11.61 7.66
C TYR A 186 5.23 -11.74 7.08
N SER A 187 4.77 -12.97 6.84
CA SER A 187 3.46 -13.22 6.25
C SER A 187 2.32 -12.71 7.11
N GLN A 188 2.41 -12.92 8.42
CA GLN A 188 1.43 -12.41 9.38
C GLN A 188 1.46 -10.88 9.47
N ALA A 189 2.65 -10.27 9.38
CA ALA A 189 2.80 -8.82 9.36
C ALA A 189 2.11 -8.19 8.15
N ILE A 190 2.24 -8.78 6.96
CA ILE A 190 1.53 -8.32 5.75
C ILE A 190 0.01 -8.34 5.99
N VAL A 191 -0.53 -9.47 6.42
CA VAL A 191 -1.99 -9.62 6.57
C VAL A 191 -2.53 -8.69 7.66
N ALA A 192 -1.87 -8.61 8.81
CA ALA A 192 -2.30 -7.74 9.91
C ALA A 192 -2.24 -6.25 9.52
N THR A 193 -1.21 -5.84 8.79
CA THR A 193 -1.08 -4.45 8.33
C THR A 193 -2.08 -4.15 7.21
N ALA A 194 -2.29 -5.07 6.27
CA ALA A 194 -3.32 -4.97 5.24
C ALA A 194 -4.72 -4.82 5.85
N HIS A 195 -5.03 -5.63 6.86
CA HIS A 195 -6.28 -5.50 7.62
C HIS A 195 -6.43 -4.13 8.27
N LYS A 196 -5.35 -3.58 8.88
CA LYS A 196 -5.39 -2.25 9.49
C LYS A 196 -5.59 -1.15 8.43
N ILE A 197 -4.91 -1.23 7.26
CA ILE A 197 -5.11 -0.30 6.15
C ILE A 197 -6.55 -0.37 5.64
N ALA A 198 -7.11 -1.57 5.45
CA ALA A 198 -8.47 -1.77 4.99
C ALA A 198 -9.50 -1.18 5.97
N LYS A 199 -9.26 -1.28 7.29
CA LYS A 199 -10.08 -0.62 8.31
C LYS A 199 -10.07 0.89 8.16
N ILE A 200 -8.88 1.48 8.05
CA ILE A 200 -8.71 2.93 7.88
C ILE A 200 -9.44 3.38 6.61
N PHE A 201 -9.18 2.70 5.49
CA PHE A 201 -9.83 2.97 4.20
C PHE A 201 -11.36 2.96 4.30
N PHE A 202 -11.93 1.92 4.89
CA PHE A 202 -13.38 1.81 5.07
C PHE A 202 -13.94 2.90 5.96
N THR A 203 -13.30 3.18 7.09
CA THR A 203 -13.75 4.19 8.06
C THR A 203 -13.69 5.59 7.47
N MET A 204 -12.62 5.94 6.75
CA MET A 204 -12.50 7.22 6.07
C MET A 204 -13.66 7.45 5.08
N ILE A 205 -13.98 6.48 4.25
CA ILE A 205 -15.04 6.60 3.24
C ILE A 205 -16.42 6.62 3.88
N LYS A 206 -16.66 5.77 4.87
CA LYS A 206 -17.99 5.69 5.54
C LYS A 206 -18.30 6.93 6.35
N ASN A 207 -17.29 7.48 7.06
CA ASN A 207 -17.46 8.63 7.94
C ASN A 207 -17.13 9.98 7.27
N ARG A 208 -16.62 9.96 6.02
CA ARG A 208 -16.14 11.16 5.31
C ARG A 208 -15.07 11.91 6.11
N THR A 209 -14.14 11.18 6.73
CA THR A 209 -13.04 11.74 7.52
C THR A 209 -11.72 11.60 6.80
N GLU A 210 -10.86 12.62 6.88
CA GLU A 210 -9.51 12.57 6.33
C GLU A 210 -8.58 11.66 7.16
N TYR A 211 -7.49 11.22 6.54
CA TYR A 211 -6.49 10.39 7.21
C TYR A 211 -5.72 11.21 8.26
N ASP A 212 -5.79 10.79 9.51
CA ASP A 212 -4.93 11.29 10.59
C ASP A 212 -3.97 10.19 11.06
N GLU A 213 -2.67 10.48 10.94
CA GLU A 213 -1.62 9.55 11.37
C GLU A 213 -1.60 9.39 12.90
N SER A 214 -1.97 10.40 13.66
CA SER A 214 -2.00 10.37 15.12
C SER A 214 -2.99 9.36 15.68
N GLU A 215 -4.13 9.17 15.01
CA GLU A 215 -5.17 8.20 15.39
C GLU A 215 -4.80 6.76 15.03
N THR A 216 -3.85 6.55 14.12
CA THR A 216 -3.58 5.21 13.56
C THR A 216 -2.69 4.34 14.42
N GLY A 217 -2.08 4.84 15.46
CA GLY A 217 -1.29 4.02 16.36
C GLY A 217 -0.23 4.74 17.18
N ILE A 218 0.63 3.95 17.78
CA ILE A 218 1.74 4.42 18.62
C ILE A 218 2.73 5.18 17.76
N ASN A 219 3.00 6.43 18.07
CA ASN A 219 3.99 7.27 17.39
C ASN A 219 5.44 6.81 17.72
N GLU A 220 6.42 7.38 17.02
CA GLU A 220 7.83 7.00 17.19
C GLU A 220 8.32 7.27 18.63
N ARG A 221 7.86 8.35 19.24
CA ARG A 221 8.20 8.72 20.61
C ARG A 221 7.76 7.66 21.62
N ASP A 222 6.49 7.23 21.54
CA ASP A 222 5.96 6.18 22.42
C ASP A 222 6.69 4.83 22.24
N LEU A 223 7.12 4.54 21.00
CA LEU A 223 7.92 3.35 20.74
C LEU A 223 9.32 3.42 21.35
N LEU A 224 9.96 4.60 21.29
CA LEU A 224 11.25 4.83 21.90
C LEU A 224 11.16 4.78 23.44
N GLU A 225 10.14 5.41 24.03
CA GLU A 225 9.90 5.36 25.47
C GLU A 225 9.68 3.93 25.98
N ARG A 226 8.90 3.13 25.23
CA ARG A 226 8.73 1.70 25.55
C ARG A 226 10.05 0.90 25.43
N LYS A 227 10.87 1.18 24.41
CA LYS A 227 12.18 0.53 24.27
C LYS A 227 13.10 0.88 25.42
N ILE A 228 13.16 2.15 25.81
CA ILE A 228 13.93 2.64 26.95
C ILE A 228 13.49 1.87 28.21
N THR A 229 12.21 1.84 28.51
CA THR A 229 11.66 1.14 29.67
C THR A 229 12.01 -0.37 29.67
N MET A 230 11.89 -1.04 28.52
CA MET A 230 12.25 -2.46 28.40
C MET A 230 13.76 -2.71 28.60
N THR A 231 14.60 -1.81 28.06
CA THR A 231 16.05 -1.91 28.19
C THR A 231 16.48 -1.67 29.63
N GLN A 232 15.88 -0.70 30.33
CA GLN A 232 16.10 -0.48 31.75
C GLN A 232 15.75 -1.68 32.59
N ARG A 233 14.56 -2.28 32.39
CA ARG A 233 14.15 -3.52 33.10
C ARG A 233 15.13 -4.67 32.85
N ARG A 234 15.67 -4.77 31.62
CA ARG A 234 16.67 -5.80 31.31
C ARG A 234 17.98 -5.53 32.01
N LEU A 235 18.42 -4.27 32.09
CA LEU A 235 19.61 -3.85 32.81
C LEU A 235 19.48 -4.15 34.31
N ASP A 236 18.36 -3.80 34.94
CA ASP A 236 18.09 -4.08 36.36
C ASP A 236 18.13 -5.59 36.65
N LYS A 237 17.59 -6.39 35.73
CA LYS A 237 17.64 -7.85 35.89
C LYS A 237 19.08 -8.38 35.82
N LEU A 238 19.89 -7.87 34.91
CA LEU A 238 21.29 -8.26 34.76
C LEU A 238 22.11 -7.82 35.97
N ASN A 239 21.89 -6.61 36.49
CA ASN A 239 22.57 -6.10 37.71
C ASN A 239 22.25 -7.00 38.91
N ARG A 240 21.00 -7.41 39.14
CA ARG A 240 20.63 -8.34 40.20
C ARG A 240 21.31 -9.71 40.03
N GLN A 241 21.45 -10.21 38.80
CA GLN A 241 22.17 -11.45 38.52
C GLN A 241 23.66 -11.33 38.82
N LEU A 242 24.25 -10.16 38.52
CA LEU A 242 25.65 -9.89 38.85
C LEU A 242 25.87 -9.82 40.36
N GLU A 243 24.99 -9.15 41.11
CA GLU A 243 25.05 -9.07 42.56
C GLU A 243 25.00 -10.48 43.19
N VAL A 244 24.13 -11.37 42.70
CA VAL A 244 24.04 -12.75 43.18
C VAL A 244 25.27 -13.57 42.79
N ALA A 245 25.93 -13.26 41.68
CA ALA A 245 27.14 -13.99 41.24
C ALA A 245 28.44 -13.54 41.97
N LEU A 246 28.39 -12.42 42.69
CA LEU A 246 29.52 -11.85 43.44
C LEU A 246 29.46 -12.23 44.93
N VAL A 247 28.41 -12.91 45.38
CA VAL A 247 28.25 -13.51 46.72
C VAL A 247 28.51 -14.99 46.65
#